data_5a88ee22f0cbbb337b27a93240c262d3
#
_entry.id   5a88ee22f0cbbb337b27a93240c262d3
#
_cell.length_a   1.000
_cell.length_b   1.000
_cell.length_c   1.000
_cell.angle_alpha   90.00
_cell.angle_beta   90.00
_cell.angle_gamma   90.00
#
_symmetry.space_group_name_H-M   'P 1'
#
loop_
_entity.id
_entity.type
_entity.pdbx_description
1 polymer ?
#
loop_
_entity_poly.entity_id
_entity_poly.type
_entity_poly.pdbx_seq_one_letter_code
_entity_poly.pdbx_strand_id
1 'polypeptide(L)'
;GRIHSYSQFVENYNLARKLGFNNINIDLIFGLPDENLEEWTEDLKRVIELRPEHISTYSLIIEEDTPFFKLYNDGRLNLPEEELERDMYRRTLDLLIKAGYHQYEISNFSLEGKECRHNLVYWNLEDYIACGTGAHSYSGGVRYKNAHTIEEYLELMKAKGNAFVSVHENSQKDDIEEFIFMGMRKIDGIS
;
A
#
# COMPACT_ATOMS: atom_id res chain seq x y z
N GLY A 1 13.41 -12.21 -4.82
CA GLY A 1 13.19 -11.57 -6.11
C GLY A 1 11.87 -12.00 -6.74
N ARG A 2 11.28 -11.13 -7.55
CA ARG A 2 10.08 -11.49 -8.33
C ARG A 2 10.46 -12.47 -9.43
N ILE A 3 9.58 -13.43 -9.70
CA ILE A 3 9.83 -14.50 -10.70
C ILE A 3 9.43 -14.09 -12.12
N HIS A 4 8.71 -12.98 -12.31
CA HIS A 4 8.27 -12.49 -13.62
C HIS A 4 9.15 -11.33 -14.09
N SER A 5 9.32 -11.23 -15.41
CA SER A 5 10.03 -10.15 -16.09
C SER A 5 9.10 -8.95 -16.36
N TYR A 6 9.70 -7.80 -16.71
CA TYR A 6 8.93 -6.63 -17.16
C TYR A 6 8.06 -6.92 -18.39
N SER A 7 8.56 -7.69 -19.36
CA SER A 7 7.77 -8.06 -20.54
C SER A 7 6.52 -8.86 -20.16
N GLN A 8 6.65 -9.83 -19.26
CA GLN A 8 5.51 -10.61 -18.76
C GLN A 8 4.51 -9.73 -18.00
N PHE A 9 4.99 -8.74 -17.24
CA PHE A 9 4.13 -7.76 -16.59
C PHE A 9 3.31 -6.97 -17.63
N VAL A 10 3.96 -6.42 -18.67
CA VAL A 10 3.28 -5.66 -19.73
C VAL A 10 2.30 -6.54 -20.52
N GLU A 11 2.65 -7.79 -20.83
CA GLU A 11 1.75 -8.75 -21.47
C GLU A 11 0.49 -9.00 -20.62
N ASN A 12 0.66 -9.23 -19.32
CA ASN A 12 -0.46 -9.45 -18.40
C ASN A 12 -1.33 -8.21 -18.24
N TYR A 13 -0.71 -7.02 -18.15
CA TYR A 13 -1.44 -5.76 -18.13
C TYR A 13 -2.31 -5.58 -19.38
N ASN A 14 -1.72 -5.78 -20.56
CA ASN A 14 -2.43 -5.68 -21.83
C ASN A 14 -3.54 -6.75 -21.97
N LEU A 15 -3.31 -7.94 -21.45
CA LEU A 15 -4.33 -9.00 -21.41
C LEU A 15 -5.51 -8.58 -20.52
N ALA A 16 -5.23 -8.03 -19.33
CA ALA A 16 -6.28 -7.51 -18.45
C ALA A 16 -7.12 -6.43 -19.15
N ARG A 17 -6.47 -5.49 -19.84
CA ARG A 17 -7.17 -4.48 -20.67
C ARG A 17 -8.04 -5.11 -21.74
N LYS A 18 -7.50 -6.07 -22.49
CA LYS A 18 -8.24 -6.80 -23.53
C LYS A 18 -9.45 -7.56 -22.99
N LEU A 19 -9.38 -8.04 -21.76
CA LEU A 19 -10.48 -8.74 -21.06
C LEU A 19 -11.51 -7.78 -20.44
N GLY A 20 -11.33 -6.47 -20.58
CA GLY A 20 -12.31 -5.46 -20.16
C GLY A 20 -12.06 -4.87 -18.78
N PHE A 21 -10.93 -5.15 -18.15
CA PHE A 21 -10.53 -4.43 -16.93
C PHE A 21 -10.12 -3.00 -17.28
N ASN A 22 -10.93 -2.03 -16.87
CA ASN A 22 -10.78 -0.60 -17.19
C ASN A 22 -10.50 0.24 -15.94
N ASN A 23 -10.18 -0.39 -14.82
CA ASN A 23 -9.73 0.23 -13.58
C ASN A 23 -8.65 -0.66 -12.98
N ILE A 24 -7.39 -0.35 -13.29
CA ILE A 24 -6.22 -1.15 -12.90
C ILE A 24 -5.29 -0.28 -12.07
N ASN A 25 -4.83 -0.83 -10.96
CA ASN A 25 -3.75 -0.27 -10.16
C ASN A 25 -2.42 -0.92 -10.51
N ILE A 26 -1.35 -0.13 -10.52
CA ILE A 26 0.03 -0.60 -10.57
C ILE A 26 0.76 -0.14 -9.31
N ASP A 27 1.34 -1.10 -8.59
CA ASP A 27 2.17 -0.83 -7.42
C ASP A 27 3.64 -0.75 -7.82
N LEU A 28 4.31 0.32 -7.41
CA LEU A 28 5.73 0.55 -7.53
C LEU A 28 6.38 0.69 -6.15
N ILE A 29 7.61 0.26 -6.04
CA ILE A 29 8.42 0.43 -4.83
C ILE A 29 9.72 1.12 -5.25
N PHE A 30 10.05 2.25 -4.62
CA PHE A 30 11.31 2.96 -4.77
C PHE A 30 12.18 2.85 -3.52
N GLY A 31 13.42 3.30 -3.62
CA GLY A 31 14.37 3.17 -2.53
C GLY A 31 14.96 1.76 -2.43
N LEU A 32 14.98 1.02 -3.54
CA LEU A 32 15.59 -0.31 -3.59
C LEU A 32 17.12 -0.22 -3.42
N PRO A 33 17.78 -1.27 -2.89
CA PRO A 33 19.23 -1.31 -2.82
C PRO A 33 19.86 -1.07 -4.20
N ASP A 34 20.89 -0.19 -4.21
CA ASP A 34 21.62 0.26 -5.40
C ASP A 34 20.80 1.05 -6.43
N GLU A 35 19.52 1.33 -6.17
CA GLU A 35 18.68 2.12 -7.07
C GLU A 35 19.12 3.58 -7.10
N ASN A 36 19.11 4.17 -8.29
CA ASN A 36 19.38 5.58 -8.50
C ASN A 36 18.15 6.34 -9.05
N LEU A 37 18.21 7.66 -9.07
CA LEU A 37 17.10 8.53 -9.48
C LEU A 37 16.72 8.35 -10.97
N GLU A 38 17.68 8.02 -11.82
CA GLU A 38 17.48 7.82 -13.25
C GLU A 38 16.68 6.54 -13.50
N GLU A 39 17.03 5.44 -12.83
CA GLU A 39 16.31 4.16 -12.91
C GLU A 39 14.87 4.30 -12.43
N TRP A 40 14.69 4.94 -11.26
CA TRP A 40 13.34 5.24 -10.76
C TRP A 40 12.53 6.11 -11.72
N THR A 41 13.15 7.14 -12.28
CA THR A 41 12.52 8.02 -13.27
C THR A 41 12.06 7.25 -14.51
N GLU A 42 12.87 6.30 -14.98
CA GLU A 42 12.53 5.49 -16.14
C GLU A 42 11.37 4.53 -15.85
N ASP A 43 11.32 3.91 -14.67
CA ASP A 43 10.23 3.04 -14.26
C ASP A 43 8.91 3.80 -14.15
N LEU A 44 8.92 5.02 -13.61
CA LEU A 44 7.74 5.90 -13.59
C LEU A 44 7.24 6.21 -15.01
N LYS A 45 8.13 6.56 -15.95
CA LYS A 45 7.74 6.84 -17.33
C LYS A 45 7.09 5.62 -18.00
N ARG A 46 7.68 4.43 -17.84
CA ARG A 46 7.13 3.18 -18.38
C ARG A 46 5.74 2.89 -17.85
N VAL A 47 5.48 3.14 -16.57
CA VAL A 47 4.16 2.95 -15.99
C VAL A 47 3.17 4.01 -16.48
N ILE A 48 3.59 5.27 -16.60
CA ILE A 48 2.78 6.36 -17.15
C ILE A 48 2.36 6.05 -18.61
N GLU A 49 3.23 5.47 -19.42
CA GLU A 49 2.91 5.05 -20.81
C GLU A 49 1.82 3.98 -20.88
N LEU A 50 1.72 3.10 -19.89
CA LEU A 50 0.64 2.11 -19.79
C LEU A 50 -0.72 2.72 -19.45
N ARG A 51 -0.73 3.95 -18.88
CA ARG A 51 -1.93 4.69 -18.47
C ARG A 51 -2.90 3.89 -17.59
N PRO A 52 -2.43 3.36 -16.45
CA PRO A 52 -3.36 2.79 -15.46
C PRO A 52 -4.23 3.89 -14.87
N GLU A 53 -5.36 3.53 -14.29
CA GLU A 53 -6.24 4.49 -13.60
C GLU A 53 -5.71 4.89 -12.22
N HIS A 54 -4.87 4.04 -11.64
CA HIS A 54 -4.32 4.24 -10.30
C HIS A 54 -2.87 3.76 -10.25
N ILE A 55 -2.03 4.45 -9.47
CA ILE A 55 -0.63 4.11 -9.25
C ILE A 55 -0.34 4.27 -7.76
N SER A 56 0.17 3.20 -7.14
CA SER A 56 0.71 3.25 -5.79
C SER A 56 2.23 3.30 -5.85
N THR A 57 2.85 4.21 -5.10
CA THR A 57 4.30 4.34 -5.02
C THR A 57 4.73 4.28 -3.56
N TYR A 58 5.37 3.20 -3.18
CA TYR A 58 5.80 2.97 -1.81
C TYR A 58 7.32 3.11 -1.70
N SER A 59 7.78 3.76 -0.64
CA SER A 59 9.18 3.60 -0.23
C SER A 59 9.41 2.17 0.29
N LEU A 60 10.60 1.63 0.02
CA LEU A 60 10.97 0.31 0.55
C LEU A 60 10.98 0.33 2.08
N ILE A 61 10.17 -0.52 2.69
CA ILE A 61 10.22 -0.80 4.12
C ILE A 61 10.85 -2.19 4.32
N ILE A 62 11.85 -2.26 5.17
CA ILE A 62 12.52 -3.52 5.53
C ILE A 62 11.83 -4.10 6.75
N GLU A 63 10.99 -5.11 6.53
CA GLU A 63 10.24 -5.78 7.59
C GLU A 63 11.12 -6.77 8.36
N GLU A 64 10.94 -6.81 9.68
CA GLU A 64 11.58 -7.80 10.55
C GLU A 64 11.28 -9.23 10.11
N ASP A 65 12.11 -10.18 10.49
CA ASP A 65 12.01 -11.61 10.14
C ASP A 65 12.07 -11.95 8.64
N THR A 66 12.45 -10.99 7.78
CA THR A 66 12.67 -11.22 6.35
C THR A 66 14.14 -11.47 6.01
N PRO A 67 14.45 -12.13 4.87
CA PRO A 67 15.81 -12.22 4.35
C PRO A 67 16.46 -10.84 4.12
N PHE A 68 15.68 -9.82 3.74
CA PHE A 68 16.14 -8.44 3.58
C PHE A 68 16.58 -7.84 4.91
N PHE A 69 15.83 -8.08 5.98
CA PHE A 69 16.21 -7.60 7.33
C PHE A 69 17.55 -8.19 7.80
N LYS A 70 17.81 -9.47 7.51
CA LYS A 70 19.10 -10.08 7.81
C LYS A 70 20.25 -9.41 7.06
N LEU A 71 20.07 -9.18 5.74
CA LEU A 71 21.07 -8.49 4.93
C LEU A 71 21.31 -7.05 5.38
N TYR A 72 20.26 -6.36 5.80
CA TYR A 72 20.34 -5.01 6.36
C TYR A 72 21.17 -4.99 7.66
N ASN A 73 20.86 -5.88 8.60
CA ASN A 73 21.59 -5.97 9.87
C ASN A 73 23.04 -6.40 9.68
N ASP A 74 23.35 -7.18 8.65
CA ASP A 74 24.70 -7.59 8.28
C ASP A 74 25.48 -6.47 7.55
N GLY A 75 24.86 -5.29 7.30
CA GLY A 75 25.47 -4.20 6.53
C GLY A 75 25.72 -4.53 5.07
N ARG A 76 24.93 -5.44 4.48
CA ARG A 76 25.07 -5.98 3.12
C ARG A 76 24.09 -5.40 2.12
N LEU A 77 23.26 -4.45 2.53
CA LEU A 77 22.38 -3.70 1.64
C LEU A 77 22.91 -2.27 1.49
N ASN A 78 23.14 -1.86 0.26
CA ASN A 78 23.46 -0.48 -0.08
C ASN A 78 22.14 0.27 -0.38
N LEU A 79 21.50 0.76 0.67
CA LEU A 79 20.26 1.53 0.55
C LEU A 79 20.57 2.96 0.08
N PRO A 80 19.65 3.59 -0.67
CA PRO A 80 19.77 5.01 -0.98
C PRO A 80 19.84 5.85 0.29
N GLU A 81 20.61 6.94 0.22
CA GLU A 81 20.61 7.97 1.25
C GLU A 81 19.24 8.65 1.33
N GLU A 82 18.84 9.11 2.52
CA GLU A 82 17.54 9.74 2.78
C GLU A 82 17.22 10.88 1.79
N GLU A 83 18.22 11.67 1.38
CA GLU A 83 18.01 12.75 0.42
C GLU A 83 17.72 12.23 -1.00
N LEU A 84 18.37 11.14 -1.42
CA LEU A 84 18.06 10.49 -2.69
C LEU A 84 16.63 9.91 -2.69
N GLU A 85 16.21 9.32 -1.58
CA GLU A 85 14.83 8.82 -1.42
C GLU A 85 13.80 9.96 -1.48
N ARG A 86 14.11 11.12 -0.85
CA ARG A 86 13.28 12.32 -0.98
C ARG A 86 13.22 12.84 -2.42
N ASP A 87 14.33 12.78 -3.16
CA ASP A 87 14.35 13.18 -4.56
C ASP A 87 13.57 12.22 -5.45
N MET A 88 13.58 10.91 -5.16
CA MET A 88 12.72 9.93 -5.81
C MET A 88 11.23 10.26 -5.57
N TYR A 89 10.85 10.59 -4.34
CA TYR A 89 9.48 11.00 -4.03
C TYR A 89 9.08 12.31 -4.74
N ARG A 90 9.94 13.34 -4.73
CA ARG A 90 9.70 14.60 -5.47
C ARG A 90 9.55 14.34 -6.96
N ARG A 91 10.40 13.47 -7.52
CA ARG A 91 10.32 13.06 -8.94
C ARG A 91 9.01 12.36 -9.25
N THR A 92 8.52 11.52 -8.35
CA THR A 92 7.21 10.87 -8.47
C THR A 92 6.09 11.88 -8.58
N LEU A 93 6.03 12.84 -7.66
CA LEU A 93 5.05 13.94 -7.68
C LEU A 93 5.08 14.68 -9.01
N ASP A 94 6.27 15.13 -9.44
CA ASP A 94 6.43 15.91 -10.65
C ASP A 94 5.95 15.19 -11.91
N LEU A 95 6.29 13.92 -12.05
CA LEU A 95 5.95 13.14 -13.24
C LEU A 95 4.49 12.73 -13.26
N LEU A 96 3.94 12.25 -12.15
CA LEU A 96 2.56 11.79 -12.09
C LEU A 96 1.57 12.95 -12.22
N ILE A 97 1.82 14.09 -11.58
CA ILE A 97 0.99 15.28 -11.73
C ILE A 97 1.02 15.79 -13.18
N LYS A 98 2.20 15.85 -13.82
CA LYS A 98 2.31 16.22 -15.25
C LYS A 98 1.60 15.25 -16.18
N ALA A 99 1.49 13.98 -15.80
CA ALA A 99 0.78 12.95 -16.55
C ALA A 99 -0.75 12.94 -16.31
N GLY A 100 -1.25 13.83 -15.44
CA GLY A 100 -2.68 14.01 -15.15
C GLY A 100 -3.21 13.19 -14.00
N TYR A 101 -2.33 12.57 -13.20
CA TYR A 101 -2.71 11.95 -11.93
C TYR A 101 -2.73 13.01 -10.83
N HIS A 102 -3.62 12.86 -9.87
CA HIS A 102 -3.58 13.62 -8.63
C HIS A 102 -3.21 12.71 -7.46
N GLN A 103 -2.42 13.23 -6.53
CA GLN A 103 -2.13 12.56 -5.27
C GLN A 103 -3.32 12.79 -4.34
N TYR A 104 -3.93 11.73 -3.81
CA TYR A 104 -5.03 11.85 -2.84
C TYR A 104 -4.63 11.41 -1.42
N GLU A 105 -3.55 10.63 -1.30
CA GLU A 105 -2.89 10.29 -0.03
C GLU A 105 -1.39 10.07 -0.27
N ILE A 106 -0.61 9.88 0.79
CA ILE A 106 0.87 9.91 0.76
C ILE A 106 1.48 9.05 -0.36
N SER A 107 0.96 7.84 -0.57
CA SER A 107 1.56 6.85 -1.47
C SER A 107 0.75 6.60 -2.74
N ASN A 108 -0.44 7.16 -2.86
CA ASN A 108 -1.38 6.79 -3.92
C ASN A 108 -1.80 7.96 -4.80
N PHE A 109 -1.78 7.69 -6.10
CA PHE A 109 -2.11 8.61 -7.17
C PHE A 109 -3.18 8.00 -8.06
N SER A 110 -4.12 8.80 -8.53
CA SER A 110 -5.17 8.33 -9.43
C SER A 110 -5.54 9.35 -10.49
N LEU A 111 -6.17 8.89 -11.56
CA LEU A 111 -6.99 9.76 -12.40
C LEU A 111 -8.25 10.17 -11.61
N GLU A 112 -8.87 11.28 -11.99
CA GLU A 112 -10.06 11.81 -11.34
C GLU A 112 -11.18 10.75 -11.21
N GLY A 113 -11.72 10.58 -10.00
CA GLY A 113 -12.75 9.60 -9.66
C GLY A 113 -12.28 8.14 -9.68
N LYS A 114 -10.96 7.91 -9.63
CA LYS A 114 -10.34 6.57 -9.58
C LYS A 114 -9.58 6.29 -8.29
N GLU A 115 -9.79 7.12 -7.27
CA GLU A 115 -9.24 6.90 -5.94
C GLU A 115 -9.67 5.54 -5.40
N CYS A 116 -8.77 4.86 -4.70
CA CYS A 116 -9.08 3.59 -4.09
C CYS A 116 -10.02 3.79 -2.89
N ARG A 117 -11.30 3.48 -3.07
CA ARG A 117 -12.32 3.60 -2.01
C ARG A 117 -11.95 2.81 -0.77
N HIS A 118 -11.35 1.64 -0.95
CA HIS A 118 -10.91 0.80 0.17
C HIS A 118 -9.86 1.51 1.03
N ASN A 119 -8.88 2.19 0.41
CA ASN A 119 -7.89 2.98 1.14
C ASN A 119 -8.56 4.14 1.90
N LEU A 120 -9.49 4.84 1.24
CA LEU A 120 -10.19 5.97 1.85
C LEU A 120 -11.04 5.56 3.06
N VAL A 121 -11.63 4.36 3.06
CA VAL A 121 -12.32 3.80 4.24
C VAL A 121 -11.41 3.79 5.48
N TYR A 122 -10.14 3.38 5.31
CA TYR A 122 -9.17 3.41 6.41
C TYR A 122 -8.82 4.84 6.83
N TRP A 123 -8.51 5.70 5.87
CA TRP A 123 -8.07 7.07 6.16
C TRP A 123 -9.19 7.97 6.72
N ASN A 124 -10.45 7.61 6.46
CA ASN A 124 -11.63 8.27 7.01
C ASN A 124 -12.13 7.63 8.30
N LEU A 125 -11.50 6.57 8.81
CA LEU A 125 -11.96 5.80 9.96
C LEU A 125 -13.40 5.29 9.80
N GLU A 126 -13.78 4.91 8.59
CA GLU A 126 -15.07 4.28 8.33
C GLU A 126 -15.05 2.80 8.77
N ASP A 127 -16.23 2.27 9.06
CA ASP A 127 -16.38 0.87 9.42
C ASP A 127 -15.97 -0.07 8.27
N TYR A 128 -15.23 -1.12 8.57
CA TYR A 128 -14.91 -2.19 7.64
C TYR A 128 -14.85 -3.55 8.32
N ILE A 129 -15.26 -4.57 7.59
CA ILE A 129 -15.22 -5.97 8.01
C ILE A 129 -14.23 -6.71 7.13
N ALA A 130 -13.28 -7.39 7.76
CA ALA A 130 -12.29 -8.20 7.07
C ALA A 130 -12.51 -9.70 7.35
N CYS A 131 -12.28 -10.52 6.34
CA CYS A 131 -12.42 -11.96 6.39
C CYS A 131 -11.09 -12.65 6.15
N GLY A 132 -10.88 -13.81 6.79
CA GLY A 132 -9.69 -14.62 6.62
C GLY A 132 -8.67 -14.48 7.74
N THR A 133 -7.59 -15.26 7.62
CA THR A 133 -6.50 -15.31 8.60
C THR A 133 -5.75 -14.00 8.67
N GLY A 134 -5.40 -13.56 9.88
CA GLY A 134 -4.66 -12.33 10.12
C GLY A 134 -5.39 -11.03 9.78
N ALA A 135 -6.62 -11.12 9.29
CA ALA A 135 -7.40 -9.95 8.87
C ALA A 135 -7.85 -9.11 10.08
N HIS A 136 -7.90 -7.80 9.89
CA HIS A 136 -8.31 -6.82 10.89
C HIS A 136 -9.61 -6.14 10.46
N SER A 137 -10.53 -5.96 11.39
CA SER A 137 -11.77 -5.21 11.19
C SER A 137 -11.83 -4.00 12.13
N TYR A 138 -12.59 -2.99 11.74
CA TYR A 138 -12.95 -1.86 12.59
C TYR A 138 -14.43 -1.58 12.44
N SER A 139 -15.17 -1.53 13.52
CA SER A 139 -16.58 -1.19 13.49
C SER A 139 -17.04 -0.64 14.84
N GLY A 140 -17.71 0.51 14.80
CA GLY A 140 -18.29 1.16 15.98
C GLY A 140 -17.27 1.48 17.07
N GLY A 141 -16.04 1.89 16.72
CA GLY A 141 -14.96 2.16 17.68
C GLY A 141 -14.26 0.91 18.22
N VAL A 142 -14.53 -0.27 17.65
CA VAL A 142 -13.93 -1.53 18.10
C VAL A 142 -13.07 -2.12 16.98
N ARG A 143 -11.84 -2.50 17.33
CA ARG A 143 -10.91 -3.21 16.45
C ARG A 143 -10.89 -4.68 16.75
N TYR A 144 -10.96 -5.48 15.70
CA TYR A 144 -10.92 -6.94 15.78
C TYR A 144 -9.73 -7.45 14.97
N LYS A 145 -9.07 -8.48 15.48
CA LYS A 145 -8.00 -9.19 14.77
C LYS A 145 -8.33 -10.67 14.74
N ASN A 146 -8.29 -11.24 13.54
CA ASN A 146 -8.45 -12.68 13.34
C ASN A 146 -7.16 -13.46 13.63
N ALA A 147 -7.30 -14.74 13.93
CA ALA A 147 -6.21 -15.69 14.07
C ALA A 147 -5.29 -15.69 12.84
N HIS A 148 -3.99 -15.87 13.06
CA HIS A 148 -2.97 -15.78 12.01
C HIS A 148 -2.86 -17.05 11.16
N THR A 149 -3.09 -18.23 11.77
CA THR A 149 -2.98 -19.50 11.07
C THR A 149 -4.33 -19.99 10.57
N ILE A 150 -4.33 -20.81 9.53
CA ILE A 150 -5.55 -21.39 8.98
C ILE A 150 -6.18 -22.33 10.00
N GLU A 151 -5.37 -23.13 10.67
CA GLU A 151 -5.81 -24.10 11.67
C GLU A 151 -6.56 -23.42 12.82
N GLU A 152 -5.93 -22.42 13.45
CA GLU A 152 -6.54 -21.67 14.55
C GLU A 152 -7.81 -20.93 14.10
N TYR A 153 -7.76 -20.31 12.91
CA TYR A 153 -8.93 -19.63 12.33
C TYR A 153 -10.12 -20.59 12.19
N LEU A 154 -9.89 -21.78 11.63
CA LEU A 154 -10.95 -22.78 11.43
C LEU A 154 -11.46 -23.34 12.75
N GLU A 155 -10.58 -23.57 13.73
CA GLU A 155 -10.96 -24.03 15.08
C GLU A 155 -11.86 -23.00 15.79
N LEU A 156 -11.46 -21.73 15.77
CA LEU A 156 -12.24 -20.66 16.38
C LEU A 156 -13.59 -20.46 15.68
N MET A 157 -13.62 -20.48 14.35
CA MET A 157 -14.87 -20.38 13.58
C MET A 157 -15.83 -21.51 13.92
N LYS A 158 -15.35 -22.75 14.07
CA LYS A 158 -16.18 -23.91 14.47
C LYS A 158 -16.67 -23.79 15.91
N ALA A 159 -15.81 -23.31 16.83
CA ALA A 159 -16.11 -23.27 18.24
C ALA A 159 -16.96 -22.06 18.66
N LYS A 160 -16.77 -20.91 18.05
CA LYS A 160 -17.32 -19.62 18.50
C LYS A 160 -18.12 -18.87 17.42
N GLY A 161 -18.06 -19.30 16.16
CA GLY A 161 -18.68 -18.59 15.04
C GLY A 161 -17.91 -17.34 14.60
N ASN A 162 -16.75 -17.05 15.20
CA ASN A 162 -15.81 -16.00 14.80
C ASN A 162 -14.38 -16.46 15.10
N ALA A 163 -13.40 -15.81 14.46
CA ALA A 163 -11.99 -16.14 14.61
C ALA A 163 -11.18 -15.04 15.31
N PHE A 164 -11.81 -14.21 16.13
CA PHE A 164 -11.16 -13.11 16.83
C PHE A 164 -10.21 -13.62 17.92
N VAL A 165 -8.95 -13.21 17.83
CA VAL A 165 -7.90 -13.44 18.84
C VAL A 165 -7.60 -12.16 19.63
N SER A 166 -8.01 -11.01 19.12
CA SER A 166 -7.93 -9.73 19.82
C SER A 166 -9.16 -8.89 19.51
N VAL A 167 -9.68 -8.24 20.53
CA VAL A 167 -10.74 -7.24 20.44
C VAL A 167 -10.31 -6.05 21.30
N HIS A 168 -10.26 -4.87 20.71
CA HIS A 168 -9.89 -3.63 21.39
C HIS A 168 -10.96 -2.59 21.15
N GLU A 169 -11.57 -2.10 22.22
CA GLU A 169 -12.51 -0.98 22.20
C GLU A 169 -11.72 0.31 22.40
N ASN A 170 -11.82 1.21 21.44
CA ASN A 170 -11.09 2.47 21.46
C ASN A 170 -11.56 3.34 22.65
N SER A 171 -10.61 3.90 23.37
CA SER A 171 -10.88 5.01 24.28
C SER A 171 -11.02 6.32 23.47
N GLN A 172 -11.55 7.38 24.11
CA GLN A 172 -11.58 8.70 23.48
C GLN A 172 -10.18 9.18 23.03
N LYS A 173 -9.13 8.80 23.76
CA LYS A 173 -7.75 9.12 23.39
C LYS A 173 -7.34 8.37 22.11
N ASP A 174 -7.65 7.08 22.01
CA ASP A 174 -7.35 6.27 20.83
C ASP A 174 -8.05 6.87 19.60
N ASP A 175 -9.33 7.23 19.73
CA ASP A 175 -10.10 7.85 18.63
C ASP A 175 -9.47 9.16 18.14
N ILE A 176 -9.00 10.02 19.06
CA ILE A 176 -8.33 11.27 18.69
C ILE A 176 -6.98 10.98 17.99
N GLU A 177 -6.18 10.08 18.54
CA GLU A 177 -4.88 9.72 17.98
C GLU A 177 -5.05 9.09 16.59
N GLU A 178 -5.99 8.17 16.42
CA GLU A 178 -6.29 7.55 15.13
C GLU A 178 -6.84 8.55 14.11
N PHE A 179 -7.75 9.44 14.52
CA PHE A 179 -8.28 10.48 13.65
C PHE A 179 -7.17 11.37 13.08
N ILE A 180 -6.24 11.78 13.94
CA ILE A 180 -5.09 12.59 13.50
C ILE A 180 -4.18 11.76 12.61
N PHE A 181 -3.76 10.58 13.06
CA PHE A 181 -2.78 9.76 12.34
C PHE A 181 -3.29 9.30 10.96
N MET A 182 -4.53 8.83 10.88
CA MET A 182 -5.13 8.38 9.62
C MET A 182 -5.47 9.56 8.70
N GLY A 183 -6.03 10.62 9.26
CA GLY A 183 -6.42 11.79 8.48
C GLY A 183 -5.23 12.57 7.89
N MET A 184 -4.10 12.60 8.60
CA MET A 184 -2.84 13.21 8.11
C MET A 184 -2.21 12.47 6.92
N ARG A 185 -2.68 11.28 6.59
CA ARG A 185 -2.26 10.59 5.37
C ARG A 185 -2.89 11.19 4.11
N LYS A 186 -4.06 11.79 4.21
CA LYS A 186 -4.74 12.41 3.08
C LYS A 186 -4.10 13.76 2.75
N ILE A 187 -4.03 14.08 1.46
CA ILE A 187 -3.48 15.38 1.00
C ILE A 187 -4.36 16.53 1.44
N ASP A 188 -5.68 16.33 1.48
CA ASP A 188 -6.64 17.34 1.98
C ASP A 188 -6.58 17.51 3.51
N GLY A 189 -5.86 16.62 4.21
CA GLY A 189 -5.71 16.66 5.65
C GLY A 189 -6.99 16.30 6.40
N ILE A 190 -7.09 16.87 7.61
CA ILE A 190 -8.24 16.72 8.52
C ILE A 190 -8.94 18.07 8.67
N SER A 191 -10.28 18.05 8.67
CA SER A 191 -11.14 19.23 8.86
C SER A 191 -12.14 18.99 10.00
#